data_76f79525f4911097c3833775bc82f366
#
_entry.id   76f79525f4911097c3833775bc82f366
#
_cell.length_a   1.000
_cell.length_b   1.000
_cell.length_c   1.000
_cell.angle_alpha   90.00
_cell.angle_beta   90.00
_cell.angle_gamma   90.00
#
_symmetry.space_group_name_H-M   'P 1'
#
loop_
_entity.id
_entity.type
_entity.pdbx_description
1 polymer ?
#
loop_
_entity_poly.entity_id
_entity_poly.type
_entity_poly.pdbx_seq_one_letter_code
_entity_poly.pdbx_strand_id
1 'polypeptide(L)'
;MTAQYDRSIADEILRRVAEGEPLRAILRSDERFPGKSVFYTWLEADPDLKARFRQAREEGADAIAEECLEIADDGTNDYVMGKDGLVLDAEHIQRSKLRVWTRLQLLAKWFPQKYGDKVAMEHTGPGGGPVQTVTRIERRIVKPEG
;
A
#
# COMPACT_ATOMS: atom_id res chain seq x y z
N MET A 1 1.03 29.48 -9.58
CA MET A 1 1.84 29.76 -8.37
C MET A 1 2.34 28.45 -7.80
N THR A 2 3.64 28.34 -7.58
CA THR A 2 4.23 27.22 -6.85
C THR A 2 3.96 27.45 -5.37
N ALA A 3 3.20 26.56 -4.72
CA ALA A 3 2.98 26.67 -3.28
C ALA A 3 4.34 26.54 -2.57
N GLN A 4 4.67 27.53 -1.74
CA GLN A 4 5.87 27.51 -0.92
C GLN A 4 5.78 26.37 0.08
N TYR A 5 6.89 25.70 0.36
CA TYR A 5 6.95 24.67 1.37
C TYR A 5 6.47 25.19 2.74
N ASP A 6 5.51 24.53 3.32
CA ASP A 6 5.00 24.79 4.66
C ASP A 6 4.97 23.48 5.45
N ARG A 7 5.73 23.46 6.53
CA ARG A 7 5.85 22.27 7.38
C ARG A 7 4.53 21.85 8.01
N SER A 8 3.70 22.79 8.42
CA SER A 8 2.41 22.48 9.04
C SER A 8 1.45 21.81 8.05
N ILE A 9 1.46 22.28 6.81
CA ILE A 9 0.71 21.67 5.71
C ILE A 9 1.24 20.27 5.39
N ALA A 10 2.56 20.11 5.32
CA ALA A 10 3.17 18.80 5.10
C ALA A 10 2.81 17.82 6.24
N ASP A 11 2.87 18.23 7.48
CA ASP A 11 2.51 17.42 8.64
C ASP A 11 1.02 17.01 8.62
N GLU A 12 0.12 17.89 8.23
CA GLU A 12 -1.31 17.59 8.07
C GLU A 12 -1.55 16.57 6.95
N ILE A 13 -0.88 16.71 5.81
CA ILE A 13 -0.97 15.74 4.71
C ILE A 13 -0.49 14.37 5.17
N LEU A 14 0.67 14.29 5.84
CA LEU A 14 1.22 13.02 6.33
C LEU A 14 0.30 12.34 7.35
N ARG A 15 -0.31 13.09 8.25
CA ARG A 15 -1.27 12.57 9.21
C ARG A 15 -2.45 11.89 8.51
N ARG A 16 -3.03 12.54 7.52
CA ARG A 16 -4.16 12.01 6.76
C ARG A 16 -3.78 10.80 5.89
N VAL A 17 -2.57 10.79 5.34
CA VAL A 17 -2.03 9.60 4.64
C VAL A 17 -1.90 8.43 5.60
N ALA A 18 -1.42 8.65 6.83
CA ALA A 18 -1.31 7.62 7.86
C ALA A 18 -2.67 7.08 8.33
N GLU A 19 -3.73 7.86 8.19
CA GLU A 19 -5.12 7.45 8.44
C GLU A 19 -5.75 6.67 7.26
N GLY A 20 -4.99 6.44 6.18
CA GLY A 20 -5.43 5.67 5.03
C GLY A 20 -6.14 6.48 3.94
N GLU A 21 -6.19 7.81 4.06
CA GLU A 21 -6.76 8.65 3.00
C GLU A 21 -5.87 8.64 1.75
N PRO A 22 -6.45 8.53 0.54
CA PRO A 22 -5.70 8.64 -0.70
C PRO A 22 -5.06 10.02 -0.87
N LEU A 23 -3.76 10.08 -1.13
CA LEU A 23 -3.03 11.35 -1.30
C LEU A 23 -3.73 12.33 -2.24
N ARG A 24 -4.25 11.84 -3.37
CA ARG A 24 -4.94 12.68 -4.35
C ARG A 24 -6.22 13.33 -3.79
N ALA A 25 -6.95 12.61 -2.93
CA ALA A 25 -8.14 13.15 -2.27
C ALA A 25 -7.76 14.22 -1.26
N ILE A 26 -6.70 13.97 -0.48
CA ILE A 26 -6.16 14.93 0.49
C ILE A 26 -5.79 16.25 -0.22
N LEU A 27 -4.96 16.18 -1.25
CA LEU A 27 -4.45 17.36 -1.95
C LEU A 27 -5.55 18.19 -2.63
N ARG A 28 -6.70 17.59 -2.95
CA ARG A 28 -7.86 18.28 -3.53
C ARG A 28 -8.84 18.84 -2.51
N SER A 29 -8.72 18.45 -1.25
CA SER A 29 -9.71 18.78 -0.22
C SER A 29 -9.61 20.21 0.31
N ASP A 30 -8.48 20.87 0.10
CA ASP A 30 -8.22 22.22 0.63
C ASP A 30 -7.31 22.98 -0.34
N GLU A 31 -7.66 24.24 -0.60
CA GLU A 31 -6.89 25.13 -1.49
C GLU A 31 -5.50 25.48 -0.94
N ARG A 32 -5.30 25.33 0.39
CA ARG A 32 -3.99 25.53 1.03
C ARG A 32 -2.99 24.45 0.66
N PHE A 33 -3.48 23.28 0.24
CA PHE A 33 -2.61 22.14 -0.09
C PHE A 33 -1.98 22.32 -1.47
N PRO A 34 -0.72 21.87 -1.63
CA PRO A 34 -0.05 21.92 -2.92
C PRO A 34 -0.70 20.96 -3.92
N GLY A 35 -0.52 21.22 -5.20
CA GLY A 35 -0.80 20.21 -6.22
C GLY A 35 0.17 19.01 -6.10
N LYS A 36 -0.19 17.89 -6.72
CA LYS A 36 0.60 16.66 -6.68
C LYS A 36 2.07 16.87 -7.07
N SER A 37 2.33 17.58 -8.17
CA SER A 37 3.69 17.83 -8.65
C SER A 37 4.52 18.63 -7.65
N VAL A 38 3.94 19.64 -7.03
CA VAL A 38 4.60 20.48 -6.02
C VAL A 38 4.88 19.66 -4.76
N PHE A 39 3.94 18.83 -4.32
CA PHE A 39 4.15 17.96 -3.17
C PHE A 39 5.33 16.98 -3.39
N TYR A 40 5.42 16.37 -4.58
CA TYR A 40 6.57 15.52 -4.92
C TYR A 40 7.88 16.29 -5.01
N THR A 41 7.85 17.54 -5.45
CA THR A 41 9.04 18.43 -5.40
C THR A 41 9.49 18.65 -3.94
N TRP A 42 8.56 18.81 -3.00
CA TRP A 42 8.90 18.91 -1.58
C TRP A 42 9.57 17.64 -1.05
N LEU A 43 9.06 16.47 -1.44
CA LEU A 43 9.66 15.19 -1.06
C LEU A 43 11.09 15.01 -1.60
N GLU A 44 11.34 15.44 -2.84
CA GLU A 44 12.68 15.34 -3.41
C GLU A 44 13.66 16.34 -2.79
N ALA A 45 13.18 17.48 -2.33
CA ALA A 45 14.01 18.50 -1.69
C ALA A 45 14.32 18.20 -0.22
N ASP A 46 13.51 17.38 0.45
CA ASP A 46 13.63 17.07 1.88
C ASP A 46 13.62 15.56 2.12
N PRO A 47 14.80 14.93 2.31
CA PRO A 47 14.91 13.50 2.59
C PRO A 47 14.19 13.05 3.88
N ASP A 48 14.10 13.91 4.90
CA ASP A 48 13.36 13.60 6.12
C ASP A 48 11.86 13.53 5.85
N LEU A 49 11.33 14.51 5.14
CA LEU A 49 9.91 14.49 4.72
C LEU A 49 9.61 13.25 3.86
N LYS A 50 10.50 12.88 2.95
CA LYS A 50 10.37 11.69 2.12
C LYS A 50 10.31 10.40 2.94
N ALA A 51 11.17 10.28 3.96
CA ALA A 51 11.18 9.14 4.87
C ALA A 51 9.89 9.06 5.70
N ARG A 52 9.44 10.19 6.24
CA ARG A 52 8.18 10.31 6.99
C ARG A 52 6.95 10.00 6.12
N PHE A 53 6.96 10.42 4.86
CA PHE A 53 5.90 10.08 3.91
C PHE A 53 5.82 8.57 3.63
N ARG A 54 6.96 7.89 3.49
CA ARG A 54 7.02 6.44 3.36
C ARG A 54 6.40 5.75 4.57
N GLN A 55 6.78 6.18 5.78
CA GLN A 55 6.21 5.64 7.01
C GLN A 55 4.70 5.89 7.10
N ALA A 56 4.24 7.10 6.78
CA ALA A 56 2.81 7.43 6.77
C ALA A 56 2.02 6.54 5.78
N ARG A 57 2.60 6.19 4.63
CA ARG A 57 1.98 5.24 3.69
C ARG A 57 1.90 3.82 4.23
N GLU A 58 2.88 3.37 4.97
CA GLU A 58 2.87 2.05 5.62
C GLU A 58 1.78 1.99 6.71
N GLU A 59 1.71 3.01 7.55
CA GLU A 59 0.66 3.15 8.56
C GLU A 59 -0.73 3.24 7.92
N GLY A 60 -0.87 4.00 6.83
CA GLY A 60 -2.09 4.12 6.05
C GLY A 60 -2.53 2.80 5.42
N ALA A 61 -1.60 1.94 5.01
CA ALA A 61 -1.91 0.60 4.53
C ALA A 61 -2.54 -0.26 5.64
N ASP A 62 -2.05 -0.17 6.85
CA ASP A 62 -2.63 -0.87 8.00
C ASP A 62 -4.05 -0.34 8.30
N ALA A 63 -4.25 0.98 8.28
CA ALA A 63 -5.56 1.60 8.44
C ALA A 63 -6.57 1.14 7.37
N ILE A 64 -6.14 1.02 6.12
CA ILE A 64 -6.98 0.49 5.03
C ILE A 64 -7.34 -0.99 5.26
N ALA A 65 -6.39 -1.80 5.77
CA ALA A 65 -6.65 -3.20 6.09
C ALA A 65 -7.67 -3.33 7.23
N GLU A 66 -7.58 -2.50 8.27
CA GLU A 66 -8.55 -2.44 9.37
C GLU A 66 -9.93 -2.00 8.88
N GLU A 67 -10.01 -1.00 8.00
CA GLU A 67 -11.28 -0.56 7.37
C GLU A 67 -11.97 -1.71 6.60
N CYS A 68 -11.22 -2.66 6.04
CA CYS A 68 -11.81 -3.83 5.41
C CYS A 68 -12.62 -4.69 6.39
N LEU A 69 -12.14 -4.82 7.62
CA LEU A 69 -12.87 -5.53 8.69
C LEU A 69 -14.14 -4.77 9.06
N GLU A 70 -14.05 -3.46 9.26
CA GLU A 70 -15.21 -2.61 9.57
C GLU A 70 -16.29 -2.71 8.47
N ILE A 71 -15.90 -2.64 7.20
CA ILE A 71 -16.83 -2.78 6.07
C ILE A 71 -17.48 -4.16 6.04
N ALA A 72 -16.68 -5.22 6.29
CA ALA A 72 -17.17 -6.60 6.25
C ALA A 72 -18.11 -6.92 7.41
N ASP A 73 -17.89 -6.31 8.58
CA ASP A 73 -18.66 -6.55 9.79
C ASP A 73 -19.91 -5.64 9.92
N ASP A 74 -19.97 -4.56 9.12
CA ASP A 74 -21.10 -3.63 9.12
C ASP A 74 -22.25 -4.13 8.23
N GLY A 75 -23.22 -4.80 8.84
CA GLY A 75 -24.47 -5.24 8.20
C GLY A 75 -25.62 -4.24 8.28
N THR A 76 -25.41 -3.01 8.77
CA THR A 76 -26.46 -2.04 9.09
C THR A 76 -27.36 -1.72 7.90
N ASN A 77 -26.81 -1.64 6.69
CA ASN A 77 -27.53 -1.28 5.47
C ASN A 77 -27.76 -2.46 4.52
N ASP A 78 -27.64 -3.68 5.01
CA ASP A 78 -27.84 -4.88 4.18
C ASP A 78 -29.30 -5.11 3.84
N TYR A 79 -30.21 -4.44 4.53
CA TYR A 79 -31.65 -4.51 4.31
C TYR A 79 -32.25 -3.12 4.12
N VAL A 80 -33.20 -3.02 3.21
CA VAL A 80 -34.01 -1.82 2.94
C VAL A 80 -35.48 -2.11 3.13
N MET A 81 -36.26 -1.07 3.43
CA MET A 81 -37.71 -1.21 3.56
C MET A 81 -38.36 -1.36 2.18
N GLY A 82 -38.92 -2.51 1.91
CA GLY A 82 -39.71 -2.80 0.72
C GLY A 82 -41.22 -2.65 0.99
N LYS A 83 -42.08 -3.00 0.00
CA LYS A 83 -43.55 -2.91 0.10
C LYS A 83 -44.12 -3.82 1.17
N ASP A 84 -43.51 -5.00 1.36
CA ASP A 84 -44.03 -6.04 2.28
C ASP A 84 -43.09 -6.27 3.49
N GLY A 85 -42.22 -5.31 3.81
CA GLY A 85 -41.27 -5.38 4.92
C GLY A 85 -39.81 -5.22 4.50
N LEU A 86 -38.89 -5.67 5.35
CA LEU A 86 -37.44 -5.60 5.08
C LEU A 86 -37.05 -6.54 3.94
N VAL A 87 -36.34 -5.99 2.96
CA VAL A 87 -35.82 -6.71 1.80
C VAL A 87 -34.29 -6.58 1.78
N LEU A 88 -33.61 -7.64 1.37
CA LEU A 88 -32.16 -7.64 1.22
C LEU A 88 -31.73 -6.61 0.16
N ASP A 89 -30.80 -5.72 0.51
CA ASP A 89 -30.16 -4.80 -0.42
C ASP A 89 -28.94 -5.48 -1.06
N ALA A 90 -29.18 -6.23 -2.12
CA ALA A 90 -28.12 -6.96 -2.84
C ALA A 90 -27.08 -6.01 -3.44
N GLU A 91 -27.44 -4.81 -3.86
CA GLU A 91 -26.51 -3.83 -4.39
C GLU A 91 -25.55 -3.34 -3.30
N HIS A 92 -26.07 -3.00 -2.11
CA HIS A 92 -25.25 -2.58 -0.99
C HIS A 92 -24.23 -3.66 -0.59
N ILE A 93 -24.68 -4.90 -0.47
CA ILE A 93 -23.83 -6.05 -0.12
C ILE A 93 -22.75 -6.26 -1.18
N GLN A 94 -23.09 -6.23 -2.46
CA GLN A 94 -22.11 -6.38 -3.55
C GLN A 94 -21.11 -5.22 -3.57
N ARG A 95 -21.55 -4.01 -3.29
CA ARG A 95 -20.67 -2.83 -3.20
C ARG A 95 -19.71 -2.94 -2.02
N SER A 96 -20.17 -3.37 -0.87
CA SER A 96 -19.33 -3.62 0.32
C SER A 96 -18.27 -4.67 0.02
N LYS A 97 -18.65 -5.77 -0.61
CA LYS A 97 -17.74 -6.82 -1.07
C LYS A 97 -16.70 -6.30 -2.07
N LEU A 98 -17.10 -5.48 -3.04
CA LEU A 98 -16.20 -4.85 -4.00
C LEU A 98 -15.22 -3.88 -3.32
N ARG A 99 -15.68 -3.10 -2.34
CA ARG A 99 -14.83 -2.18 -1.56
C ARG A 99 -13.72 -2.94 -0.82
N VAL A 100 -14.05 -4.01 -0.14
CA VAL A 100 -13.07 -4.87 0.56
C VAL A 100 -12.12 -5.50 -0.44
N TRP A 101 -12.63 -6.11 -1.49
CA TRP A 101 -11.80 -6.78 -2.51
C TRP A 101 -10.80 -5.81 -3.17
N THR A 102 -11.27 -4.63 -3.57
CA THR A 102 -10.41 -3.62 -4.22
C THR A 102 -9.29 -3.17 -3.30
N ARG A 103 -9.58 -2.92 -2.01
CA ARG A 103 -8.58 -2.55 -1.02
C ARG A 103 -7.52 -3.62 -0.82
N LEU A 104 -7.94 -4.87 -0.66
CA LEU A 104 -7.02 -6.00 -0.50
C LEU A 104 -6.13 -6.20 -1.72
N GLN A 105 -6.67 -6.06 -2.94
CA GLN A 105 -5.88 -6.14 -4.17
C GLN A 105 -4.82 -5.02 -4.26
N LEU A 106 -5.18 -3.80 -3.90
CA LEU A 106 -4.24 -2.68 -3.90
C LEU A 106 -3.16 -2.84 -2.83
N LEU A 107 -3.51 -3.26 -1.62
CA LEU A 107 -2.56 -3.53 -0.54
C LEU A 107 -1.53 -4.60 -0.93
N ALA A 108 -1.98 -5.69 -1.54
CA ALA A 108 -1.10 -6.76 -2.01
C ALA A 108 -0.09 -6.27 -3.08
N LYS A 109 -0.49 -5.33 -3.94
CA LYS A 109 0.36 -4.76 -4.98
C LYS A 109 1.30 -3.66 -4.47
N TRP A 110 0.84 -2.82 -3.55
CA TRP A 110 1.65 -1.73 -3.00
C TRP A 110 2.65 -2.19 -1.95
N PHE A 111 2.25 -3.17 -1.15
CA PHE A 111 3.03 -3.73 -0.04
C PHE A 111 3.06 -5.26 -0.10
N PRO A 112 3.67 -5.85 -1.15
CA PRO A 112 3.64 -7.29 -1.37
C PRO A 112 4.33 -8.10 -0.25
N GLN A 113 5.30 -7.50 0.45
CA GLN A 113 6.00 -8.13 1.55
C GLN A 113 5.09 -8.41 2.76
N LYS A 114 4.10 -7.54 2.99
CA LYS A 114 3.20 -7.59 4.14
C LYS A 114 1.83 -8.18 3.78
N TYR A 115 1.28 -7.82 2.62
CA TYR A 115 -0.09 -8.15 2.20
C TYR A 115 -0.16 -9.00 0.94
N GLY A 116 0.96 -9.34 0.32
CA GLY A 116 0.99 -10.23 -0.84
C GLY A 116 0.85 -11.69 -0.46
N ASP A 117 0.38 -12.50 -1.39
CA ASP A 117 0.35 -13.94 -1.24
C ASP A 117 1.78 -14.49 -1.20
N LYS A 118 2.05 -15.41 -0.26
CA LYS A 118 3.33 -16.11 -0.22
C LYS A 118 3.36 -17.15 -1.33
N VAL A 119 4.13 -16.88 -2.37
CA VAL A 119 4.42 -17.88 -3.40
C VAL A 119 5.61 -18.73 -2.91
N ALA A 120 5.37 -19.96 -2.52
CA ALA A 120 6.43 -20.94 -2.31
C ALA A 120 6.92 -21.43 -3.66
N MET A 121 8.10 -20.97 -4.11
CA MET A 121 8.75 -21.55 -5.27
C MET A 121 9.64 -22.70 -4.81
N GLU A 122 9.19 -23.94 -5.04
CA GLU A 122 10.06 -25.11 -4.90
C GLU A 122 10.98 -25.20 -6.12
N HIS A 123 12.26 -24.95 -5.91
CA HIS A 123 13.28 -25.23 -6.90
C HIS A 123 13.68 -26.70 -6.80
N THR A 124 13.17 -27.51 -7.72
CA THR A 124 13.57 -28.92 -7.84
C THR A 124 14.55 -29.08 -9.02
N GLY A 125 15.54 -29.93 -8.85
CA GLY A 125 16.45 -30.32 -9.94
C GLY A 125 15.78 -31.24 -10.95
N PRO A 126 16.47 -31.62 -12.03
CA PRO A 126 15.93 -32.53 -13.05
C PRO A 126 15.40 -33.82 -12.44
N GLY A 127 14.17 -34.21 -12.84
CA GLY A 127 13.50 -35.42 -12.31
C GLY A 127 12.93 -35.29 -10.89
N GLY A 128 12.78 -34.05 -10.35
CA GLY A 128 12.21 -33.83 -8.99
C GLY A 128 13.21 -34.06 -7.86
N GLY A 129 14.50 -34.24 -8.17
CA GLY A 129 15.56 -34.39 -7.20
C GLY A 129 16.11 -33.07 -6.66
N PRO A 130 17.06 -33.08 -5.73
CA PRO A 130 17.68 -31.87 -5.18
C PRO A 130 18.46 -31.10 -6.26
N VAL A 131 18.45 -29.76 -6.16
CA VAL A 131 19.24 -28.90 -7.03
C VAL A 131 20.72 -29.13 -6.76
N GLN A 132 21.48 -29.56 -7.78
CA GLN A 132 22.93 -29.71 -7.66
C GLN A 132 23.60 -28.35 -7.87
N THR A 133 24.28 -27.87 -6.84
CA THR A 133 25.13 -26.67 -6.91
C THR A 133 26.58 -27.10 -7.08
N VAL A 134 27.23 -26.65 -8.18
CA VAL A 134 28.65 -26.87 -8.40
C VAL A 134 29.40 -25.57 -8.06
N THR A 135 30.18 -25.62 -7.00
CA THR A 135 31.07 -24.51 -6.64
C THR A 135 32.47 -24.76 -7.23
N ARG A 136 32.86 -23.97 -8.22
CA ARG A 136 34.18 -24.03 -8.81
C ARG A 136 35.09 -23.00 -8.16
N ILE A 137 36.13 -23.45 -7.46
CA ILE A 137 37.15 -22.58 -6.86
C ILE A 137 38.35 -22.53 -7.80
N GLU A 138 38.60 -21.39 -8.41
CA GLU A 138 39.82 -21.14 -9.20
C GLU A 138 40.87 -20.50 -8.28
N ARG A 139 42.00 -21.18 -8.10
CA ARG A 139 43.16 -20.64 -7.41
C ARG A 139 44.17 -20.13 -8.42
N ARG A 140 44.50 -18.85 -8.36
CA ARG A 140 45.59 -18.25 -9.13
C ARG A 140 46.82 -18.11 -8.25
N ILE A 141 47.86 -18.83 -8.59
CA ILE A 141 49.17 -18.68 -7.91
C ILE A 141 49.87 -17.45 -8.49
N VAL A 142 50.01 -16.41 -7.69
CA VAL A 142 50.77 -15.22 -8.05
C VAL A 142 52.19 -15.45 -7.52
N LYS A 143 53.20 -15.50 -8.43
CA LYS A 143 54.61 -15.53 -8.01
C LYS A 143 54.95 -14.17 -7.41
N PRO A 144 55.58 -14.12 -6.21
CA PRO A 144 56.05 -12.87 -5.69
C PRO A 144 57.19 -12.36 -6.63
N GLU A 145 57.07 -11.10 -7.02
CA GLU A 145 58.16 -10.42 -7.70
C GLU A 145 59.30 -10.31 -6.70
N GLY A 146 60.41 -10.92 -7.04
CA GLY A 146 61.66 -10.86 -6.28
C GLY A 146 62.42 -9.56 -6.51
#